data_6f1dfd141f4f1a80ba8c7188b20122c3
#
_entry.id   6f1dfd141f4f1a80ba8c7188b20122c3
#
_cell.length_a   1.000
_cell.length_b   1.000
_cell.length_c   1.000
_cell.angle_alpha   90.00
_cell.angle_beta   90.00
_cell.angle_gamma   90.00
#
_symmetry.space_group_name_H-M   'P 1'
#
loop_
_entity.id
_entity.type
_entity.pdbx_description
1 polymer ?
#
loop_
_entity_poly.entity_id
_entity_poly.type
_entity_poly.pdbx_seq_one_letter_code
_entity_poly.pdbx_strand_id
1 'polypeptide(L)' 'MAKNNMLKITLVRSTIGEKPKTRAAIRTLGLRRIRQTVERPDIPDVRGLIARVRHLVEVDES' A
#
# COMPACT_ATOMS: atom_id res chain seq x y z
N MET A 1 -1.51 -24.05 11.96
CA MET A 1 -2.43 -23.05 11.47
C MET A 1 -1.72 -21.75 11.16
N ALA A 2 -1.91 -21.28 9.98
CA ALA A 2 -1.27 -20.06 9.59
C ALA A 2 -2.00 -18.85 10.18
N LYS A 3 -1.23 -17.94 10.70
CA LYS A 3 -1.78 -16.65 11.07
C LYS A 3 -1.80 -15.78 9.84
N ASN A 4 -2.95 -15.21 9.59
CA ASN A 4 -3.07 -14.26 8.52
C ASN A 4 -2.67 -12.90 9.05
N ASN A 5 -1.41 -12.56 8.86
CA ASN A 5 -0.96 -11.23 9.21
C ASN A 5 -1.47 -10.26 8.16
N MET A 6 -2.11 -9.22 8.63
CA MET A 6 -2.64 -8.19 7.76
C MET A 6 -1.80 -6.94 7.92
N LEU A 7 -1.61 -6.27 6.82
CA LEU A 7 -0.91 -4.99 6.81
C LEU A 7 -1.93 -3.89 6.58
N LYS A 8 -1.91 -2.89 7.44
CA LYS A 8 -2.72 -1.70 7.27
C LYS A 8 -1.89 -0.68 6.53
N ILE A 9 -2.35 -0.30 5.37
CA ILE A 9 -1.61 0.60 4.49
C ILE A 9 -2.42 1.88 4.38
N THR A 10 -1.81 2.99 4.78
CA THR A 10 -2.45 4.29 4.74
C THR A 10 -1.72 5.17 3.75
N LEU A 11 -2.44 5.74 2.82
CA LEU A 11 -1.86 6.67 1.85
C LEU A 11 -1.71 8.03 2.53
N VAL A 12 -0.47 8.47 2.72
CA VAL A 12 -0.19 9.72 3.43
C VAL A 12 0.24 10.85 2.52
N ARG A 13 0.54 10.54 1.26
CA ARG A 13 0.94 11.57 0.29
C ARG A 13 0.16 11.41 -0.99
N SER A 14 -0.02 12.53 -1.70
CA SER A 14 -0.71 12.51 -2.98
C SER A 14 0.08 11.75 -4.03
N THR A 15 -0.63 11.07 -4.93
CA THR A 15 -0.01 10.40 -6.07
C THR A 15 0.12 11.34 -7.27
N ILE A 16 -0.32 12.57 -7.13
CA ILE A 16 -0.20 13.56 -8.21
C ILE A 16 1.28 13.83 -8.45
N GLY A 17 1.70 13.73 -9.70
CA GLY A 17 3.09 13.92 -10.07
C GLY A 17 3.92 12.65 -10.02
N GLU A 18 3.36 11.55 -9.55
CA GLU A 18 4.08 10.28 -9.50
C GLU A 18 4.05 9.59 -10.86
N LYS A 19 5.03 8.72 -11.07
CA LYS A 19 5.10 7.97 -12.33
C LYS A 19 3.90 7.04 -12.46
N PRO A 20 3.50 6.72 -13.69
CA PRO A 20 2.37 5.80 -13.89
C PRO A 20 2.52 4.46 -13.19
N LYS A 21 3.73 3.93 -13.12
CA LYS A 21 3.97 2.65 -12.44
C LYS A 21 3.67 2.75 -10.94
N THR A 22 4.09 3.85 -10.33
CA THR A 22 3.83 4.08 -8.91
C THR A 22 2.34 4.23 -8.66
N ARG A 23 1.67 4.99 -9.51
CA ARG A 23 0.23 5.18 -9.38
C ARG A 23 -0.52 3.86 -9.55
N ALA A 24 -0.07 3.03 -10.49
CA ALA A 24 -0.69 1.74 -10.69
C ALA A 24 -0.53 0.84 -9.46
N ALA A 25 0.63 0.88 -8.81
CA ALA A 25 0.85 0.10 -7.60
C ALA A 25 -0.09 0.55 -6.49
N ILE A 26 -0.28 1.85 -6.32
CA ILE A 26 -1.21 2.39 -5.33
C ILE A 26 -2.64 1.92 -5.62
N ARG A 27 -3.06 1.95 -6.88
CA ARG A 27 -4.39 1.50 -7.26
C ARG A 27 -4.58 0.01 -7.02
N THR A 28 -3.54 -0.78 -7.30
CA THR A 28 -3.59 -2.22 -7.08
C THR A 28 -3.76 -2.52 -5.59
N LEU A 29 -3.15 -1.71 -4.73
CA LEU A 29 -3.35 -1.84 -3.29
C LEU A 29 -4.75 -1.42 -2.85
N GLY A 30 -5.46 -0.69 -3.68
CA GLY A 30 -6.81 -0.24 -3.36
C GLY A 30 -6.89 1.15 -2.79
N LEU A 31 -5.80 1.88 -2.83
CA LEU A 31 -5.75 3.24 -2.30
C LEU A 31 -6.06 4.24 -3.40
N ARG A 32 -6.92 5.21 -3.09
CA ARG A 32 -7.31 6.23 -4.05
C ARG A 32 -7.20 7.64 -3.50
N ARG A 33 -7.29 7.79 -2.18
CA ARG A 33 -7.31 9.09 -1.55
C ARG A 33 -6.28 9.16 -0.46
N ILE A 34 -5.80 10.37 -0.19
CA ILE A 34 -4.92 10.60 0.93
C ILE A 34 -5.65 10.23 2.22
N ARG A 35 -4.92 9.60 3.12
CA ARG A 35 -5.41 9.14 4.42
C ARG A 35 -6.39 7.98 4.34
N GLN A 36 -6.58 7.42 3.15
CA GLN A 36 -7.33 6.19 3.03
C GLN A 36 -6.50 5.03 3.57
N THR A 37 -7.13 4.17 4.33
CA THR A 37 -6.47 2.99 4.88
C THR A 37 -7.10 1.74 4.30
N VAL A 38 -6.26 0.79 3.91
CA VAL A 38 -6.73 -0.51 3.46
C VAL A 38 -5.97 -1.58 4.19
N GLU A 39 -6.58 -2.76 4.29
CA GLU A 39 -5.93 -3.93 4.86
C GLU A 39 -5.63 -4.91 3.74
N ARG A 40 -4.40 -5.38 3.71
CA ARG A 40 -3.96 -6.35 2.72
C ARG A 40 -3.18 -7.47 3.41
N PRO A 41 -3.24 -8.68 2.89
CA PRO A 41 -2.49 -9.77 3.48
C PRO A 41 -0.99 -9.52 3.36
N ASP A 42 -0.26 -10.04 4.34
CA ASP A 42 1.20 -9.93 4.35
C ASP A 42 1.77 -11.05 3.47
N ILE A 43 1.78 -10.83 2.19
CA ILE A 43 2.31 -11.75 1.21
C ILE A 43 3.36 -11.04 0.36
N PRO A 44 4.26 -11.81 -0.29
CA PRO A 44 5.34 -11.18 -1.08
C PRO A 44 4.85 -10.22 -2.15
N ASP A 45 3.73 -10.53 -2.81
CA ASP A 45 3.19 -9.65 -3.85
C ASP A 45 2.81 -8.30 -3.28
N VAL A 46 2.15 -8.30 -2.13
CA VAL A 46 1.75 -7.03 -1.49
C VAL A 46 2.98 -6.28 -1.01
N ARG A 47 3.93 -7.00 -0.42
CA ARG A 47 5.15 -6.35 0.05
C ARG A 47 5.93 -5.72 -1.10
N GLY A 48 5.94 -6.36 -2.25
CA GLY A 48 6.58 -5.80 -3.44
C GLY A 48 5.94 -4.50 -3.87
N LEU A 49 4.60 -4.43 -3.84
CA LEU A 49 3.89 -3.20 -4.17
C LEU A 49 4.17 -2.11 -3.15
N ILE A 50 4.17 -2.47 -1.88
CA ILE A 50 4.46 -1.51 -0.81
C ILE A 50 5.86 -0.94 -0.95
N ALA A 51 6.83 -1.79 -1.28
CA ALA A 51 8.20 -1.34 -1.43
C ALA A 51 8.34 -0.26 -2.51
N ARG A 52 7.50 -0.33 -3.55
CA ARG A 52 7.53 0.66 -4.61
C ARG A 52 6.95 1.99 -4.20
N VAL A 53 6.07 1.99 -3.21
CA VAL A 53 5.32 3.20 -2.84
C VAL A 53 5.56 3.60 -1.39
N ARG A 54 6.61 3.07 -0.76
CA ARG A 54 6.89 3.35 0.65
C ARG A 54 6.97 4.84 0.96
N HIS A 55 7.42 5.62 0.02
CA HIS A 55 7.53 7.07 0.21
C HIS A 55 6.18 7.76 0.24
N LEU A 56 5.12 7.05 -0.11
CA LEU A 56 3.77 7.61 -0.18
C LEU A 56 2.84 7.05 0.89
N VAL A 57 3.21 5.95 1.51
CA VAL A 57 2.31 5.25 2.43
C VAL A 57 2.99 4.97 3.76
N GLU A 58 2.16 4.75 4.76
CA GLU A 58 2.60 4.19 6.02
C GLU A 58 1.98 2.81 6.17
N VAL A 59 2.76 1.88 6.69
CA VAL A 59 2.32 0.50 6.85
C VAL A 59 2.38 0.14 8.33
N ASP A 60 1.26 -0.34 8.84
CA ASP A 60 1.16 -0.89 10.18
C ASP A 60 0.98 -2.39 10.08
N GLU A 61 1.80 -3.12 10.80
CA GLU A 61 1.63 -4.57 10.91
C GLU A 61 0.78 -4.87 12.13
N SER A 62 -0.25 -5.63 11.92
CA SER A 62 -1.11 -6.01 13.04
C SER A 62 -0.82 -7.42 13.50
#